data_09a069b469063e4c448f65a34ef35148
#
_entry.id   09a069b469063e4c448f65a34ef35148
#
_cell.length_a   1.000
_cell.length_b   1.000
_cell.length_c   1.000
_cell.angle_alpha   90.00
_cell.angle_beta   90.00
_cell.angle_gamma   90.00
#
_symmetry.space_group_name_H-M   'P 1'
#
loop_
_entity.id
_entity.type
_entity.pdbx_description
1 polymer ?
#
loop_
_entity_poly.entity_id
_entity_poly.type
_entity_poly.pdbx_seq_one_letter_code
_entity_poly.pdbx_strand_id
1 'polypeptide(L)'
;HSNKDVVVLSPTGSGKTLAYLLPLVQLIDPSVDTPQALVITPGRELALQSANVLGTMHTPVKAMACYGGRPTMDEHRLLRKVMPQVIFGTPGRLNDHIDKGNFEIKNIKYLIIDEFDKCLEMGFQNEMSKLIESLPNLERHILLSATEAEQIPNFVHMNRAETIDYRIEEEQVSDRVCIYQVNSPQKDKLETLAQLLLSFGDESTIVFLNYRDSVERTSDFLRERGFSLSSFHGGLDQKAREDALYKFSNGSVNILVSTDLASRGIDIPDINNIVHYHIPECEDSYIHRVGRTARWESQGKAFFIIGPTEHIPDYVDAEIQTYEIPQTHSVPAKPRMATIYIGKGKKDKVSKGDIVGYLCKIGQLNSSEIGKIDVKDRYAYVAVSRTKLKQVLKLTAGQKIKGIRTVVEEVL
;
A
#
# COMPACT_ATOMS: atom_id res chain seq x y z
N HIS A 1 21.09 -20.10 -1.51
CA HIS A 1 21.23 -21.57 -1.47
C HIS A 1 21.83 -22.11 -0.15
N SER A 2 21.98 -21.28 0.91
CA SER A 2 22.34 -21.79 2.23
C SER A 2 21.10 -22.34 2.94
N ASN A 3 21.24 -23.41 3.74
CA ASN A 3 20.16 -23.97 4.57
C ASN A 3 19.99 -23.20 5.90
N LYS A 4 20.41 -21.97 5.96
CA LYS A 4 20.32 -21.12 7.14
C LYS A 4 19.06 -20.27 7.10
N ASP A 5 18.57 -19.91 8.26
CA ASP A 5 17.59 -18.84 8.39
C ASP A 5 18.23 -17.51 8.05
N VAL A 6 17.44 -16.54 7.57
CA VAL A 6 17.96 -15.26 7.09
C VAL A 6 17.19 -14.12 7.72
N VAL A 7 17.91 -13.12 8.21
CA VAL A 7 17.37 -11.82 8.60
C VAL A 7 17.85 -10.79 7.58
N VAL A 8 16.95 -10.11 6.93
CA VAL A 8 17.26 -9.05 5.96
C VAL A 8 16.86 -7.71 6.56
N LEU A 9 17.84 -6.86 6.80
CA LEU A 9 17.63 -5.49 7.21
C LEU A 9 17.77 -4.59 5.98
N SER A 10 16.70 -3.89 5.63
CA SER A 10 16.68 -3.08 4.42
C SER A 10 15.57 -2.04 4.49
N PRO A 11 15.79 -0.80 4.00
CA PRO A 11 14.81 0.27 4.03
C PRO A 11 13.49 -0.08 3.32
N THR A 12 12.44 0.66 3.65
CA THR A 12 11.16 0.51 2.94
C THR A 12 11.30 0.97 1.48
N GLY A 13 10.79 0.17 0.55
CA GLY A 13 10.86 0.50 -0.89
C GLY A 13 12.10 -0.03 -1.62
N SER A 14 13.03 -0.70 -0.91
CA SER A 14 14.26 -1.28 -1.46
C SER A 14 14.07 -2.53 -2.34
N GLY A 15 12.83 -2.97 -2.58
CA GLY A 15 12.56 -4.17 -3.38
C GLY A 15 12.51 -5.48 -2.57
N LYS A 16 12.39 -5.43 -1.23
CA LYS A 16 12.33 -6.61 -0.34
C LYS A 16 11.37 -7.69 -0.84
N THR A 17 10.20 -7.31 -1.33
CA THR A 17 9.21 -8.27 -1.82
C THR A 17 9.75 -9.13 -2.97
N LEU A 18 10.41 -8.54 -3.94
CA LEU A 18 11.06 -9.28 -5.03
C LEU A 18 12.26 -10.09 -4.53
N ALA A 19 13.02 -9.55 -3.57
CA ALA A 19 14.20 -10.21 -3.03
C ALA A 19 13.90 -11.57 -2.40
N TYR A 20 12.75 -11.73 -1.72
CA TYR A 20 12.34 -13.03 -1.21
C TYR A 20 11.50 -13.85 -2.19
N LEU A 21 10.71 -13.23 -3.05
CA LEU A 21 9.87 -13.96 -4.02
C LEU A 21 10.68 -14.67 -5.09
N LEU A 22 11.74 -14.04 -5.61
CA LEU A 22 12.59 -14.63 -6.65
C LEU A 22 13.20 -15.99 -6.24
N PRO A 23 13.88 -16.13 -5.09
CA PRO A 23 14.34 -17.42 -4.64
C PRO A 23 13.18 -18.35 -4.22
N LEU A 24 12.11 -17.82 -3.64
CA LEU A 24 10.98 -18.61 -3.18
C LEU A 24 10.33 -19.40 -4.34
N VAL A 25 10.07 -18.76 -5.48
CA VAL A 25 9.45 -19.44 -6.65
C VAL A 25 10.33 -20.54 -7.23
N GLN A 26 11.64 -20.53 -6.99
CA GLN A 26 12.56 -21.60 -7.39
C GLN A 26 12.53 -22.79 -6.43
N LEU A 27 12.13 -22.56 -5.17
CA LEU A 27 12.06 -23.58 -4.12
C LEU A 27 10.70 -24.29 -4.07
N ILE A 28 9.66 -23.67 -4.61
CA ILE A 28 8.28 -24.17 -4.64
C ILE A 28 8.10 -25.16 -5.79
N ASP A 29 7.52 -26.32 -5.50
CA ASP A 29 7.09 -27.28 -6.51
C ASP A 29 5.64 -26.94 -6.95
N PRO A 30 5.43 -26.41 -8.15
CA PRO A 30 4.10 -26.03 -8.62
C PRO A 30 3.20 -27.23 -8.93
N SER A 31 3.72 -28.44 -8.98
CA SER A 31 2.93 -29.67 -9.20
C SER A 31 2.21 -30.14 -7.93
N VAL A 32 2.60 -29.65 -6.77
CA VAL A 32 2.00 -30.00 -5.48
C VAL A 32 0.93 -28.96 -5.13
N ASP A 33 -0.33 -29.35 -5.18
CA ASP A 33 -1.50 -28.50 -4.97
C ASP A 33 -1.82 -28.23 -3.47
N THR A 34 -0.78 -28.00 -2.66
CA THR A 34 -0.88 -27.64 -1.24
C THR A 34 0.08 -26.49 -0.90
N PRO A 35 -0.18 -25.71 0.16
CA PRO A 35 0.73 -24.66 0.59
C PRO A 35 2.09 -25.22 0.98
N GLN A 36 3.15 -24.58 0.49
CA GLN A 36 4.54 -24.89 0.77
C GLN A 36 5.25 -23.73 1.47
N ALA A 37 4.69 -22.52 1.35
CA ALA A 37 5.18 -21.33 2.02
C ALA A 37 4.05 -20.49 2.60
N LEU A 38 4.30 -19.89 3.77
CA LEU A 38 3.51 -18.83 4.36
C LEU A 38 4.31 -17.53 4.40
N VAL A 39 3.65 -16.44 4.04
CA VAL A 39 4.20 -15.09 4.16
C VAL A 39 3.31 -14.29 5.10
N ILE A 40 3.83 -14.00 6.28
CA ILE A 40 3.18 -13.15 7.28
C ILE A 40 3.44 -11.69 6.96
N THR A 41 2.40 -10.87 7.03
CA THR A 41 2.48 -9.43 6.86
C THR A 41 1.68 -8.72 7.96
N PRO A 42 2.09 -7.52 8.42
CA PRO A 42 1.35 -6.79 9.46
C PRO A 42 -0.01 -6.28 8.98
N GLY A 43 -0.15 -6.03 7.68
CA GLY A 43 -1.35 -5.42 7.10
C GLY A 43 -1.93 -6.18 5.92
N ARG A 44 -3.23 -5.98 5.71
CA ARG A 44 -4.02 -6.59 4.63
C ARG A 44 -3.55 -6.14 3.26
N GLU A 45 -3.21 -4.86 3.16
CA GLU A 45 -2.77 -4.19 1.94
C GLU A 45 -1.45 -4.80 1.46
N LEU A 46 -0.50 -5.03 2.37
CA LEU A 46 0.78 -5.64 2.05
C LEU A 46 0.59 -7.11 1.64
N ALA A 47 -0.27 -7.88 2.33
CA ALA A 47 -0.58 -9.25 1.93
C ALA A 47 -1.12 -9.33 0.49
N LEU A 48 -2.08 -8.47 0.16
CA LEU A 48 -2.66 -8.40 -1.17
C LEU A 48 -1.65 -7.96 -2.23
N GLN A 49 -0.85 -6.94 -1.91
CA GLN A 49 0.19 -6.43 -2.80
C GLN A 49 1.23 -7.52 -3.11
N SER A 50 1.77 -8.19 -2.11
CA SER A 50 2.79 -9.23 -2.28
C SER A 50 2.26 -10.42 -3.08
N ALA A 51 1.01 -10.84 -2.85
CA ALA A 51 0.36 -11.86 -3.66
C ALA A 51 0.17 -11.43 -5.13
N ASN A 52 -0.17 -10.14 -5.36
CA ASN A 52 -0.28 -9.60 -6.72
C ASN A 52 1.09 -9.54 -7.42
N VAL A 53 2.15 -9.16 -6.70
CA VAL A 53 3.52 -9.15 -7.26
C VAL A 53 3.88 -10.56 -7.76
N LEU A 54 3.67 -11.60 -6.93
CA LEU A 54 3.91 -12.98 -7.37
C LEU A 54 3.07 -13.34 -8.61
N GLY A 55 1.80 -12.93 -8.64
CA GLY A 55 0.93 -13.14 -9.81
C GLY A 55 1.43 -12.46 -11.10
N THR A 56 2.14 -11.33 -10.99
CA THR A 56 2.72 -10.63 -12.16
C THR A 56 4.04 -11.24 -12.66
N MET A 57 4.68 -12.10 -11.87
CA MET A 57 5.91 -12.78 -12.27
C MET A 57 5.68 -13.88 -13.33
N HIS A 58 4.41 -14.18 -13.66
CA HIS A 58 4.03 -15.20 -14.67
C HIS A 58 4.67 -16.57 -14.44
N THR A 59 4.84 -16.96 -13.18
CA THR A 59 5.32 -18.30 -12.79
C THR A 59 4.15 -19.28 -12.67
N PRO A 60 4.38 -20.60 -12.72
CA PRO A 60 3.33 -21.59 -12.48
C PRO A 60 2.85 -21.65 -11.02
N VAL A 61 3.54 -20.97 -10.09
CA VAL A 61 3.20 -20.94 -8.67
C VAL A 61 1.94 -20.14 -8.42
N LYS A 62 0.96 -20.76 -7.77
CA LYS A 62 -0.30 -20.12 -7.38
C LYS A 62 -0.16 -19.48 -6.02
N ALA A 63 -0.67 -18.28 -5.90
CA ALA A 63 -0.65 -17.51 -4.65
C ALA A 63 -2.04 -17.03 -4.26
N MET A 64 -2.26 -16.85 -2.96
CA MET A 64 -3.48 -16.25 -2.44
C MET A 64 -3.17 -15.39 -1.21
N ALA A 65 -3.91 -14.27 -1.07
CA ALA A 65 -3.88 -13.43 0.12
C ALA A 65 -5.09 -13.74 1.02
N CYS A 66 -4.83 -14.00 2.31
CA CYS A 66 -5.82 -14.25 3.36
C CYS A 66 -5.72 -13.14 4.43
N TYR A 67 -6.77 -12.32 4.56
CA TYR A 67 -6.74 -11.19 5.48
C TYR A 67 -8.13 -10.83 6.02
N GLY A 68 -8.21 -10.21 7.19
CA GLY A 68 -9.46 -9.80 7.81
C GLY A 68 -10.26 -8.78 6.98
N GLY A 69 -11.56 -8.61 7.30
CA GLY A 69 -12.46 -7.67 6.61
C GLY A 69 -13.22 -8.26 5.43
N ARG A 70 -13.03 -9.54 5.14
CA ARG A 70 -13.85 -10.35 4.22
C ARG A 70 -14.47 -11.52 4.95
N PRO A 71 -15.63 -12.04 4.51
CA PRO A 71 -16.20 -13.28 5.07
C PRO A 71 -15.22 -14.44 4.91
N THR A 72 -14.89 -15.12 6.01
CA THR A 72 -13.95 -16.27 6.01
C THR A 72 -14.39 -17.38 5.05
N MET A 73 -15.70 -17.58 4.90
CA MET A 73 -16.27 -18.58 3.98
C MET A 73 -15.92 -18.34 2.52
N ASP A 74 -15.80 -17.07 2.11
CA ASP A 74 -15.41 -16.74 0.73
C ASP A 74 -13.95 -17.04 0.49
N GLU A 75 -13.08 -16.75 1.46
CA GLU A 75 -11.65 -17.13 1.40
C GLU A 75 -11.48 -18.65 1.42
N HIS A 76 -12.24 -19.36 2.25
CA HIS A 76 -12.21 -20.82 2.28
C HIS A 76 -12.59 -21.45 0.92
N ARG A 77 -13.64 -20.95 0.26
CA ARG A 77 -14.02 -21.39 -1.09
C ARG A 77 -12.92 -21.10 -2.11
N LEU A 78 -12.27 -19.95 -2.00
CA LEU A 78 -11.17 -19.58 -2.89
C LEU A 78 -9.94 -20.45 -2.65
N LEU A 79 -9.55 -20.73 -1.41
CA LEU A 79 -8.45 -21.63 -1.06
C LEU A 79 -8.62 -23.00 -1.71
N ARG A 80 -9.82 -23.59 -1.61
CA ARG A 80 -10.15 -24.88 -2.25
C ARG A 80 -10.13 -24.83 -3.77
N LYS A 81 -10.47 -23.69 -4.38
CA LYS A 81 -10.52 -23.53 -5.83
C LYS A 81 -9.14 -23.24 -6.43
N VAL A 82 -8.35 -22.40 -5.76
CA VAL A 82 -7.02 -21.95 -6.24
C VAL A 82 -5.96 -22.99 -5.92
N MET A 83 -6.05 -23.66 -4.75
CA MET A 83 -5.03 -24.58 -4.22
C MET A 83 -3.63 -23.92 -4.27
N PRO A 84 -3.42 -22.81 -3.54
CA PRO A 84 -2.19 -22.02 -3.65
C PRO A 84 -1.02 -22.76 -2.99
N GLN A 85 0.16 -22.64 -3.59
CA GLN A 85 1.42 -23.07 -3.00
C GLN A 85 2.00 -22.03 -2.04
N VAL A 86 1.66 -20.75 -2.22
CA VAL A 86 2.09 -19.65 -1.36
C VAL A 86 0.86 -18.90 -0.83
N ILE A 87 0.76 -18.78 0.49
CA ILE A 87 -0.30 -18.02 1.15
C ILE A 87 0.32 -16.81 1.84
N PHE A 88 -0.18 -15.63 1.49
CA PHE A 88 0.13 -14.36 2.16
C PHE A 88 -0.98 -14.05 3.15
N GLY A 89 -0.66 -13.52 4.33
CA GLY A 89 -1.74 -13.15 5.24
C GLY A 89 -1.30 -12.44 6.51
N THR A 90 -2.30 -11.90 7.20
CA THR A 90 -2.11 -11.36 8.55
C THR A 90 -2.16 -12.49 9.58
N PRO A 91 -1.38 -12.41 10.70
CA PRO A 91 -1.23 -13.51 11.64
C PRO A 91 -2.55 -14.09 12.16
N GLY A 92 -3.47 -13.23 12.60
CA GLY A 92 -4.77 -13.68 13.13
C GLY A 92 -5.64 -14.41 12.08
N ARG A 93 -5.61 -13.99 10.81
CA ARG A 93 -6.38 -14.64 9.75
C ARG A 93 -5.77 -15.97 9.32
N LEU A 94 -4.46 -16.08 9.30
CA LEU A 94 -3.76 -17.33 9.02
C LEU A 94 -4.07 -18.37 10.11
N ASN A 95 -4.03 -17.98 11.39
CA ASN A 95 -4.44 -18.83 12.50
C ASN A 95 -5.90 -19.30 12.37
N ASP A 96 -6.84 -18.41 12.04
CA ASP A 96 -8.25 -18.78 11.83
C ASP A 96 -8.42 -19.85 10.74
N HIS A 97 -7.67 -19.75 9.65
CA HIS A 97 -7.70 -20.76 8.59
C HIS A 97 -7.05 -22.09 9.01
N ILE A 98 -5.95 -22.05 9.78
CA ILE A 98 -5.27 -23.26 10.32
C ILE A 98 -6.18 -23.96 11.32
N ASP A 99 -6.74 -23.23 12.28
CA ASP A 99 -7.66 -23.78 13.30
C ASP A 99 -8.88 -24.45 12.67
N LYS A 100 -9.35 -23.94 11.53
CA LYS A 100 -10.50 -24.51 10.78
C LYS A 100 -10.11 -25.59 9.76
N GLY A 101 -8.81 -25.91 9.62
CA GLY A 101 -8.34 -26.89 8.64
C GLY A 101 -8.65 -26.52 7.19
N ASN A 102 -8.62 -25.22 6.85
CA ASN A 102 -9.00 -24.74 5.53
C ASN A 102 -7.94 -25.01 4.45
N PHE A 103 -6.71 -25.31 4.85
CA PHE A 103 -5.62 -25.77 3.98
C PHE A 103 -4.68 -26.70 4.74
N GLU A 104 -3.93 -27.50 4.01
CA GLU A 104 -2.93 -28.43 4.53
C GLU A 104 -1.68 -27.68 5.01
N ILE A 105 -1.20 -28.01 6.23
CA ILE A 105 0.00 -27.38 6.82
C ILE A 105 1.25 -28.25 6.73
N LYS A 106 1.11 -29.54 6.42
CA LYS A 106 2.21 -30.53 6.46
C LYS A 106 3.32 -30.24 5.45
N ASN A 107 2.99 -29.59 4.32
CA ASN A 107 3.95 -29.29 3.26
C ASN A 107 4.55 -27.89 3.35
N ILE A 108 4.20 -27.13 4.40
CA ILE A 108 4.74 -25.79 4.62
C ILE A 108 6.15 -25.92 5.18
N LYS A 109 7.13 -25.52 4.37
CA LYS A 109 8.56 -25.58 4.66
C LYS A 109 9.19 -24.21 4.85
N TYR A 110 8.60 -23.18 4.28
CA TYR A 110 9.15 -21.84 4.25
C TYR A 110 8.22 -20.87 4.95
N LEU A 111 8.75 -20.12 5.92
CA LEU A 111 8.07 -19.05 6.60
C LEU A 111 8.81 -17.73 6.33
N ILE A 112 8.10 -16.79 5.77
CA ILE A 112 8.58 -15.43 5.56
C ILE A 112 7.77 -14.50 6.47
N ILE A 113 8.43 -13.59 7.19
CA ILE A 113 7.76 -12.52 7.94
C ILE A 113 8.25 -11.20 7.37
N ASP A 114 7.39 -10.54 6.62
CA ASP A 114 7.66 -9.23 6.02
C ASP A 114 7.23 -8.11 6.97
N GLU A 115 8.02 -7.05 7.07
CA GLU A 115 7.88 -5.99 8.07
C GLU A 115 7.77 -6.57 9.50
N PHE A 116 8.77 -7.38 9.88
CA PHE A 116 8.79 -8.09 11.17
C PHE A 116 8.73 -7.14 12.36
N ASP A 117 9.50 -6.04 12.33
CA ASP A 117 9.48 -4.94 13.30
C ASP A 117 8.04 -4.46 13.52
N LYS A 118 7.31 -4.26 12.44
CA LYS A 118 5.91 -3.81 12.51
C LYS A 118 4.95 -4.85 13.06
N CYS A 119 5.17 -6.12 12.75
CA CYS A 119 4.39 -7.19 13.35
C CYS A 119 4.53 -7.21 14.87
N LEU A 120 5.73 -6.94 15.40
CA LEU A 120 5.98 -6.84 16.83
C LEU A 120 5.34 -5.60 17.46
N GLU A 121 5.51 -4.41 16.84
CA GLU A 121 4.90 -3.17 17.30
C GLU A 121 3.36 -3.22 17.35
N MET A 122 2.73 -3.90 16.41
CA MET A 122 1.28 -4.10 16.38
C MET A 122 0.79 -5.13 17.40
N GLY A 123 1.70 -5.74 18.17
CA GLY A 123 1.38 -6.71 19.20
C GLY A 123 1.01 -8.10 18.70
N PHE A 124 1.39 -8.47 17.46
CA PHE A 124 1.07 -9.79 16.87
C PHE A 124 1.98 -10.92 17.35
N GLN A 125 2.72 -10.71 18.43
CA GLN A 125 3.67 -11.67 18.97
C GLN A 125 3.03 -13.01 19.32
N ASN A 126 1.88 -12.99 19.99
CA ASN A 126 1.17 -14.21 20.39
C ASN A 126 0.58 -14.96 19.18
N GLU A 127 0.02 -14.23 18.22
CA GLU A 127 -0.52 -14.82 17.00
C GLU A 127 0.57 -15.45 16.14
N MET A 128 1.74 -14.80 16.02
CA MET A 128 2.89 -15.35 15.29
C MET A 128 3.45 -16.60 15.99
N SER A 129 3.61 -16.58 17.33
CA SER A 129 4.04 -17.73 18.11
C SER A 129 3.12 -18.94 17.87
N LYS A 130 1.80 -18.74 18.05
CA LYS A 130 0.81 -19.78 17.80
C LYS A 130 0.90 -20.35 16.39
N LEU A 131 1.05 -19.48 15.39
CA LEU A 131 1.16 -19.89 13.99
C LEU A 131 2.40 -20.76 13.75
N ILE A 132 3.57 -20.31 14.22
CA ILE A 132 4.84 -21.03 14.05
C ILE A 132 4.78 -22.39 14.73
N GLU A 133 4.28 -22.45 15.97
CA GLU A 133 4.12 -23.70 16.73
C GLU A 133 3.18 -24.72 16.04
N SER A 134 2.23 -24.25 15.24
CA SER A 134 1.31 -25.10 14.48
C SER A 134 1.93 -25.75 13.23
N LEU A 135 3.09 -25.28 12.77
CA LEU A 135 3.73 -25.73 11.53
C LEU A 135 4.79 -26.80 11.79
N PRO A 136 4.51 -28.10 11.52
CA PRO A 136 5.35 -29.18 11.99
C PRO A 136 6.65 -29.38 11.19
N ASN A 137 6.73 -28.88 9.97
CA ASN A 137 7.80 -29.19 9.03
C ASN A 137 8.49 -27.95 8.47
N LEU A 138 8.56 -26.87 9.26
CA LEU A 138 9.32 -25.68 8.86
C LEU A 138 10.81 -26.00 8.73
N GLU A 139 11.36 -25.68 7.57
CA GLU A 139 12.77 -25.87 7.25
C GLU A 139 13.54 -24.55 7.26
N ARG A 140 12.87 -23.42 7.00
CA ARG A 140 13.53 -22.12 6.87
C ARG A 140 12.64 -20.96 7.25
N HIS A 141 13.24 -20.01 7.98
CA HIS A 141 12.65 -18.71 8.32
C HIS A 141 13.38 -17.57 7.60
N ILE A 142 12.62 -16.62 7.08
CA ILE A 142 13.15 -15.39 6.47
C ILE A 142 12.43 -14.22 7.13
N LEU A 143 13.18 -13.38 7.84
CA LEU A 143 12.67 -12.17 8.46
C LEU A 143 13.12 -10.97 7.63
N LEU A 144 12.19 -10.09 7.29
CA LEU A 144 12.50 -8.83 6.61
C LEU A 144 12.05 -7.68 7.52
N SER A 145 12.94 -6.74 7.77
CA SER A 145 12.70 -5.61 8.66
C SER A 145 13.36 -4.36 8.11
N ALA A 146 12.80 -3.20 8.42
CA ALA A 146 13.45 -1.92 8.15
C ALA A 146 14.38 -1.51 9.30
N THR A 147 14.07 -1.94 10.50
CA THR A 147 14.83 -1.66 11.73
C THR A 147 15.39 -2.94 12.32
N GLU A 148 16.48 -2.83 13.06
CA GLU A 148 17.03 -3.94 13.82
C GLU A 148 16.11 -4.21 15.03
N ALA A 149 15.57 -5.42 15.13
CA ALA A 149 14.93 -5.83 16.36
C ALA A 149 16.02 -6.00 17.44
N GLU A 150 15.91 -5.30 18.56
CA GLU A 150 16.86 -5.40 19.69
C GLU A 150 17.13 -6.86 20.09
N GLN A 151 16.12 -7.71 19.97
CA GLN A 151 16.21 -9.17 20.09
C GLN A 151 15.14 -9.84 19.22
N ILE A 152 15.54 -10.83 18.43
CA ILE A 152 14.56 -11.70 17.77
C ILE A 152 13.92 -12.59 18.87
N PRO A 153 12.59 -12.50 19.06
CA PRO A 153 11.94 -13.28 20.10
C PRO A 153 12.15 -14.78 19.94
N ASN A 154 12.32 -15.47 21.05
CA ASN A 154 12.64 -16.93 21.07
C ASN A 154 11.59 -17.79 20.34
N PHE A 155 10.34 -17.34 20.24
CA PHE A 155 9.27 -18.09 19.56
C PHE A 155 9.51 -18.27 18.04
N VAL A 156 10.38 -17.45 17.44
CA VAL A 156 10.68 -17.57 15.99
C VAL A 156 11.58 -18.79 15.72
N HIS A 157 12.26 -19.34 16.73
CA HIS A 157 13.11 -20.53 16.65
C HIS A 157 14.15 -20.49 15.51
N MET A 158 14.80 -19.33 15.32
CA MET A 158 15.82 -19.18 14.27
C MET A 158 17.03 -20.09 14.49
N ASN A 159 17.37 -20.87 13.46
CA ASN A 159 18.53 -21.75 13.47
C ASN A 159 19.68 -21.15 12.66
N ARG A 160 20.80 -20.79 13.33
CA ARG A 160 22.01 -20.25 12.65
C ARG A 160 21.69 -19.15 11.66
N ALA A 161 20.92 -18.15 12.11
CA ALA A 161 20.50 -17.04 11.27
C ALA A 161 21.70 -16.28 10.68
N GLU A 162 21.63 -15.99 9.39
CA GLU A 162 22.53 -15.08 8.70
C GLU A 162 21.85 -13.72 8.55
N THR A 163 22.47 -12.68 9.08
CA THR A 163 21.94 -11.32 8.93
C THR A 163 22.59 -10.68 7.71
N ILE A 164 21.75 -10.20 6.80
CA ILE A 164 22.14 -9.43 5.63
C ILE A 164 21.63 -8.01 5.83
N ASP A 165 22.56 -7.06 6.03
CA ASP A 165 22.21 -5.68 6.31
C ASP A 165 22.51 -4.81 5.09
N TYR A 166 21.46 -4.33 4.44
CA TYR A 166 21.53 -3.40 3.30
C TYR A 166 21.28 -1.95 3.70
N ARG A 167 21.15 -1.64 5.01
CA ARG A 167 20.95 -0.26 5.46
C ARG A 167 22.20 0.60 5.33
N ILE A 168 23.37 -0.04 5.32
CA ILE A 168 24.68 0.62 5.36
C ILE A 168 25.15 1.10 3.97
N GLU A 169 24.65 0.49 2.87
CA GLU A 169 25.10 0.80 1.51
C GLU A 169 24.25 1.89 0.81
N GLU A 170 23.08 2.24 1.35
CA GLU A 170 22.27 3.34 0.81
C GLU A 170 22.63 4.63 1.54
N GLU A 171 22.99 5.68 0.79
CA GLU A 171 22.90 7.07 1.25
C GLU A 171 21.61 7.23 2.04
N GLN A 172 21.70 7.75 3.26
CA GLN A 172 20.54 7.89 4.14
C GLN A 172 19.42 8.55 3.35
N VAL A 173 18.18 8.04 3.48
CA VAL A 173 16.99 8.64 2.81
C VAL A 173 16.91 10.14 3.11
N SER A 174 17.48 10.58 4.23
CA SER A 174 17.65 11.98 4.62
C SER A 174 18.41 12.83 3.58
N ASP A 175 19.39 12.27 2.86
CA ASP A 175 20.22 13.03 1.90
C ASP A 175 19.48 13.36 0.61
N ARG A 176 18.37 12.66 0.33
CA ARG A 176 17.53 12.87 -0.86
C ARG A 176 16.24 13.60 -0.58
N VAL A 177 15.93 13.87 0.69
CA VAL A 177 14.69 14.53 1.09
C VAL A 177 14.99 15.89 1.70
N CYS A 178 14.50 16.94 1.06
CA CYS A 178 14.55 18.28 1.63
C CYS A 178 13.51 18.40 2.75
N ILE A 179 13.96 18.74 3.96
CA ILE A 179 13.09 18.90 5.12
C ILE A 179 12.76 20.38 5.33
N TYR A 180 11.48 20.67 5.40
CA TYR A 180 10.96 22.01 5.56
C TYR A 180 10.15 22.15 6.85
N GLN A 181 10.34 23.26 7.54
CA GLN A 181 9.47 23.73 8.62
C GLN A 181 8.51 24.80 8.11
N VAL A 182 7.21 24.60 8.37
CA VAL A 182 6.15 25.55 8.08
C VAL A 182 5.54 26.00 9.40
N ASN A 183 5.67 27.27 9.74
CA ASN A 183 5.15 27.80 11.00
C ASN A 183 3.64 28.09 10.89
N SER A 184 2.86 27.51 11.80
CA SER A 184 1.44 27.82 11.95
C SER A 184 1.24 28.84 13.11
N PRO A 185 0.57 29.95 12.87
CA PRO A 185 0.32 30.94 13.93
C PRO A 185 -0.66 30.44 14.98
N GLN A 186 -1.44 29.44 14.68
CA GLN A 186 -2.46 28.87 15.55
C GLN A 186 -2.16 27.41 15.89
N LYS A 187 -2.65 26.96 17.05
CA LYS A 187 -2.56 25.54 17.45
C LYS A 187 -3.37 24.65 16.48
N ASP A 188 -4.51 25.14 15.99
CA ASP A 188 -5.25 24.48 14.89
C ASP A 188 -4.61 24.85 13.56
N LYS A 189 -3.93 23.90 12.96
CA LYS A 189 -3.07 24.07 11.77
C LYS A 189 -3.81 23.91 10.44
N LEU A 190 -5.15 23.79 10.45
CA LEU A 190 -5.93 23.48 9.23
C LEU A 190 -5.82 24.54 8.14
N GLU A 191 -5.86 25.84 8.51
CA GLU A 191 -5.72 26.92 7.53
C GLU A 191 -4.30 26.94 6.93
N THR A 192 -3.28 26.73 7.76
CA THR A 192 -1.89 26.62 7.30
C THR A 192 -1.71 25.44 6.34
N LEU A 193 -2.32 24.28 6.67
CA LEU A 193 -2.33 23.11 5.78
C LEU A 193 -3.00 23.43 4.44
N ALA A 194 -4.18 24.07 4.46
CA ALA A 194 -4.88 24.42 3.21
C ALA A 194 -4.05 25.35 2.33
N GLN A 195 -3.41 26.38 2.90
CA GLN A 195 -2.53 27.27 2.16
C GLN A 195 -1.31 26.55 1.59
N LEU A 196 -0.69 25.67 2.37
CA LEU A 196 0.43 24.84 1.93
C LEU A 196 0.03 23.96 0.74
N LEU A 197 -1.10 23.26 0.83
CA LEU A 197 -1.62 22.42 -0.26
C LEU A 197 -1.99 23.23 -1.52
N LEU A 198 -2.47 24.46 -1.37
CA LEU A 198 -2.69 25.35 -2.52
C LEU A 198 -1.38 25.68 -3.23
N SER A 199 -0.27 25.83 -2.49
CA SER A 199 1.05 26.13 -3.09
C SER A 199 1.64 24.94 -3.86
N PHE A 200 1.22 23.72 -3.57
CA PHE A 200 1.68 22.50 -4.27
C PHE A 200 0.94 22.26 -5.60
N GLY A 201 -0.19 22.89 -5.80
CA GLY A 201 -0.97 22.70 -7.03
C GLY A 201 -1.49 21.28 -7.20
N ASP A 202 -1.12 20.61 -8.31
CA ASP A 202 -1.54 19.24 -8.63
C ASP A 202 -0.50 18.16 -8.21
N GLU A 203 0.55 18.53 -7.48
CA GLU A 203 1.56 17.59 -7.00
C GLU A 203 0.96 16.56 -6.01
N SER A 204 1.42 15.31 -6.13
CA SER A 204 0.99 14.24 -5.24
C SER A 204 1.47 14.49 -3.80
N THR A 205 0.55 14.45 -2.85
CA THR A 205 0.83 14.79 -1.46
C THR A 205 0.20 13.78 -0.51
N ILE A 206 0.96 13.32 0.49
CA ILE A 206 0.41 12.59 1.65
C ILE A 206 0.46 13.50 2.87
N VAL A 207 -0.68 13.66 3.53
CA VAL A 207 -0.80 14.38 4.81
C VAL A 207 -0.94 13.36 5.93
N PHE A 208 0.05 13.31 6.81
CA PHE A 208 0.07 12.36 7.93
C PHE A 208 -0.46 12.96 9.23
N LEU A 209 -1.38 12.23 9.86
CA LEU A 209 -1.95 12.50 11.17
C LEU A 209 -1.86 11.24 12.05
N ASN A 210 -1.80 11.42 13.38
CA ASN A 210 -1.63 10.28 14.29
C ASN A 210 -2.97 9.56 14.59
N TYR A 211 -4.13 10.26 14.46
CA TYR A 211 -5.43 9.75 14.89
C TYR A 211 -6.45 9.75 13.74
N ARG A 212 -7.28 8.70 13.69
CA ARG A 212 -8.34 8.54 12.68
C ARG A 212 -9.34 9.70 12.67
N ASP A 213 -9.76 10.15 13.86
CA ASP A 213 -10.76 11.24 13.97
C ASP A 213 -10.18 12.56 13.45
N SER A 214 -8.87 12.77 13.59
CA SER A 214 -8.17 13.90 13.01
C SER A 214 -8.08 13.79 11.47
N VAL A 215 -7.93 12.57 10.93
CA VAL A 215 -7.97 12.34 9.47
C VAL A 215 -9.33 12.72 8.91
N GLU A 216 -10.42 12.28 9.53
CA GLU A 216 -11.78 12.61 9.07
C GLU A 216 -12.05 14.12 9.15
N ARG A 217 -11.78 14.75 10.31
CA ARG A 217 -11.93 16.20 10.50
C ARG A 217 -11.14 17.00 9.44
N THR A 218 -9.89 16.64 9.22
CA THR A 218 -9.03 17.32 8.25
C THR A 218 -9.53 17.11 6.82
N SER A 219 -9.97 15.90 6.52
CA SER A 219 -10.51 15.57 5.20
C SER A 219 -11.78 16.33 4.88
N ASP A 220 -12.70 16.44 5.85
CA ASP A 220 -13.95 17.19 5.65
C ASP A 220 -13.67 18.68 5.46
N PHE A 221 -12.81 19.26 6.28
CA PHE A 221 -12.38 20.65 6.15
C PHE A 221 -11.79 20.96 4.75
N LEU A 222 -10.95 20.06 4.23
CA LEU A 222 -10.35 20.23 2.91
C LEU A 222 -11.36 20.02 1.78
N ARG A 223 -12.30 19.04 1.91
CA ARG A 223 -13.37 18.82 0.93
C ARG A 223 -14.29 20.01 0.80
N GLU A 224 -14.68 20.64 1.91
CA GLU A 224 -15.49 21.85 1.93
C GLU A 224 -14.82 23.00 1.18
N ARG A 225 -13.50 23.03 1.11
CA ARG A 225 -12.71 23.99 0.35
C ARG A 225 -12.43 23.58 -1.09
N GLY A 226 -12.97 22.45 -1.53
CA GLY A 226 -12.88 21.98 -2.92
C GLY A 226 -11.63 21.18 -3.27
N PHE A 227 -10.82 20.76 -2.29
CA PHE A 227 -9.69 19.88 -2.55
C PHE A 227 -10.15 18.47 -2.95
N SER A 228 -9.43 17.88 -3.91
CA SER A 228 -9.63 16.49 -4.33
C SER A 228 -8.73 15.56 -3.53
N LEU A 229 -9.32 14.80 -2.60
CA LEU A 229 -8.58 13.97 -1.68
C LEU A 229 -9.26 12.62 -1.40
N SER A 230 -8.48 11.68 -0.87
CA SER A 230 -8.98 10.47 -0.24
C SER A 230 -8.51 10.39 1.21
N SER A 231 -9.37 9.89 2.10
CA SER A 231 -9.03 9.55 3.49
C SER A 231 -8.55 8.11 3.56
N PHE A 232 -7.53 7.83 4.41
CA PHE A 232 -7.04 6.46 4.58
C PHE A 232 -6.64 6.18 6.03
N HIS A 233 -7.40 5.32 6.72
CA HIS A 233 -7.14 4.92 8.10
C HIS A 233 -7.82 3.59 8.44
N GLY A 234 -7.44 3.01 9.58
CA GLY A 234 -7.91 1.68 10.02
C GLY A 234 -9.42 1.57 10.32
N GLY A 235 -10.11 2.70 10.51
CA GLY A 235 -11.57 2.74 10.72
C GLY A 235 -12.40 2.53 9.45
N LEU A 236 -11.81 2.68 8.27
CA LEU A 236 -12.49 2.44 6.99
C LEU A 236 -12.66 0.93 6.74
N ASP A 237 -13.75 0.57 6.07
CA ASP A 237 -13.90 -0.79 5.56
C ASP A 237 -12.84 -1.09 4.46
N GLN A 238 -12.68 -2.39 4.14
CA GLN A 238 -11.64 -2.81 3.21
C GLN A 238 -11.83 -2.24 1.80
N LYS A 239 -13.09 -2.14 1.35
CA LYS A 239 -13.40 -1.59 0.02
C LYS A 239 -13.04 -0.11 -0.06
N ALA A 240 -13.45 0.68 0.95
CA ALA A 240 -13.14 2.11 1.01
C ALA A 240 -11.62 2.36 1.03
N ARG A 241 -10.84 1.51 1.73
CA ARG A 241 -9.37 1.58 1.72
C ARG A 241 -8.78 1.26 0.34
N GLU A 242 -9.24 0.19 -0.30
CA GLU A 242 -8.80 -0.17 -1.64
C GLU A 242 -9.13 0.92 -2.66
N ASP A 243 -10.32 1.51 -2.58
CA ASP A 243 -10.76 2.61 -3.44
C ASP A 243 -9.93 3.88 -3.23
N ALA A 244 -9.64 4.25 -1.98
CA ALA A 244 -8.82 5.41 -1.65
C ALA A 244 -7.40 5.31 -2.24
N LEU A 245 -6.74 4.17 -2.03
CA LEU A 245 -5.41 3.92 -2.57
C LEU A 245 -5.43 3.84 -4.10
N TYR A 246 -6.45 3.24 -4.68
CA TYR A 246 -6.58 3.17 -6.12
C TYR A 246 -6.72 4.55 -6.76
N LYS A 247 -7.61 5.41 -6.23
CA LYS A 247 -7.78 6.79 -6.70
C LYS A 247 -6.50 7.61 -6.58
N PHE A 248 -5.78 7.46 -5.47
CA PHE A 248 -4.53 8.16 -5.25
C PHE A 248 -3.44 7.65 -6.21
N SER A 249 -3.27 6.33 -6.32
CA SER A 249 -2.24 5.73 -7.17
C SER A 249 -2.46 5.91 -8.68
N ASN A 250 -3.67 6.25 -9.11
CA ASN A 250 -3.99 6.48 -10.51
C ASN A 250 -4.11 7.98 -10.88
N GLY A 251 -3.86 8.88 -9.93
CA GLY A 251 -3.92 10.33 -10.13
C GLY A 251 -5.33 10.90 -10.24
N SER A 252 -6.37 10.20 -9.77
CA SER A 252 -7.76 10.73 -9.70
C SER A 252 -8.00 11.61 -8.48
N VAL A 253 -7.15 11.47 -7.47
CA VAL A 253 -6.97 12.43 -6.37
C VAL A 253 -5.47 12.69 -6.21
N ASN A 254 -5.10 13.89 -5.82
CA ASN A 254 -3.70 14.28 -5.62
C ASN A 254 -3.31 14.38 -4.15
N ILE A 255 -4.26 14.26 -3.22
CA ILE A 255 -4.02 14.34 -1.79
C ILE A 255 -4.54 13.07 -1.12
N LEU A 256 -3.70 12.43 -0.30
CA LEU A 256 -4.07 11.35 0.60
C LEU A 256 -3.92 11.83 2.04
N VAL A 257 -5.02 11.92 2.78
CA VAL A 257 -5.00 12.26 4.21
C VAL A 257 -5.05 10.97 5.01
N SER A 258 -4.00 10.66 5.78
CA SER A 258 -3.84 9.33 6.34
C SER A 258 -3.24 9.31 7.74
N THR A 259 -3.52 8.23 8.47
CA THR A 259 -2.68 7.80 9.59
C THR A 259 -1.43 7.07 9.08
N ASP A 260 -0.52 6.67 9.98
CA ASP A 260 0.67 5.88 9.63
C ASP A 260 0.37 4.56 8.92
N LEU A 261 -0.90 4.18 8.79
CA LEU A 261 -1.30 3.03 7.98
C LEU A 261 -0.85 3.15 6.51
N ALA A 262 -0.76 4.37 5.96
CA ALA A 262 -0.26 4.59 4.59
C ALA A 262 1.28 4.66 4.50
N SER A 263 1.97 4.78 5.63
CA SER A 263 3.43 4.90 5.62
C SER A 263 4.14 3.57 5.37
N ARG A 264 3.45 2.44 5.46
CA ARG A 264 4.07 1.11 5.46
C ARG A 264 3.40 0.15 4.50
N GLY A 265 4.21 -0.69 3.83
CA GLY A 265 3.78 -1.84 3.06
C GLY A 265 2.81 -1.60 1.91
N ILE A 266 2.54 -0.37 1.53
CA ILE A 266 1.60 -0.02 0.46
C ILE A 266 2.37 0.44 -0.76
N ASP A 267 2.01 -0.11 -1.92
CA ASP A 267 2.53 0.34 -3.22
C ASP A 267 1.82 1.64 -3.63
N ILE A 268 2.34 2.72 -3.10
CA ILE A 268 1.99 4.08 -3.51
C ILE A 268 3.09 4.55 -4.45
N PRO A 269 2.76 5.19 -5.59
CA PRO A 269 3.75 5.78 -6.48
C PRO A 269 4.64 6.77 -5.74
N ASP A 270 5.75 7.13 -6.32
CA ASP A 270 6.66 8.14 -5.77
C ASP A 270 5.91 9.45 -5.52
N ILE A 271 5.99 9.95 -4.28
CA ILE A 271 5.20 11.08 -3.80
C ILE A 271 6.05 12.33 -3.79
N ASN A 272 5.53 13.42 -4.34
CA ASN A 272 6.24 14.69 -4.39
C ASN A 272 6.41 15.31 -3.00
N ASN A 273 5.33 15.30 -2.18
CA ASN A 273 5.31 16.00 -0.90
C ASN A 273 4.77 15.10 0.21
N ILE A 274 5.50 15.04 1.32
CA ILE A 274 5.04 14.48 2.59
C ILE A 274 4.76 15.65 3.55
N VAL A 275 3.59 15.65 4.17
CA VAL A 275 3.23 16.68 5.16
C VAL A 275 2.98 16.02 6.51
N HIS A 276 3.79 16.34 7.49
CA HIS A 276 3.58 15.97 8.89
C HIS A 276 2.67 17.03 9.53
N TYR A 277 1.35 16.83 9.44
CA TYR A 277 0.37 17.65 10.16
C TYR A 277 0.46 17.41 11.67
N HIS A 278 0.52 16.12 12.08
CA HIS A 278 0.97 15.75 13.41
C HIS A 278 2.42 15.25 13.33
N ILE A 279 3.22 15.66 14.30
CA ILE A 279 4.58 15.20 14.46
C ILE A 279 4.57 13.67 14.62
N PRO A 280 5.46 12.93 13.94
CA PRO A 280 5.60 11.48 14.16
C PRO A 280 5.88 11.17 15.63
N GLU A 281 5.31 10.10 16.16
CA GLU A 281 5.45 9.74 17.58
C GLU A 281 6.84 9.18 17.93
N CYS A 282 7.56 8.67 16.92
CA CYS A 282 8.90 8.12 17.06
C CYS A 282 9.67 8.20 15.73
N GLU A 283 10.98 8.01 15.81
CA GLU A 283 11.91 8.02 14.69
C GLU A 283 11.48 7.03 13.58
N ASP A 284 11.09 5.81 13.97
CA ASP A 284 10.65 4.79 13.03
C ASP A 284 9.43 5.23 12.20
N SER A 285 8.44 5.86 12.85
CA SER A 285 7.30 6.45 12.13
C SER A 285 7.74 7.55 11.16
N TYR A 286 8.70 8.37 11.54
CA TYR A 286 9.28 9.40 10.68
C TYR A 286 9.94 8.78 9.43
N ILE A 287 10.83 7.81 9.62
CA ILE A 287 11.53 7.12 8.53
C ILE A 287 10.55 6.50 7.55
N HIS A 288 9.52 5.81 8.05
CA HIS A 288 8.51 5.19 7.20
C HIS A 288 7.61 6.18 6.45
N ARG A 289 7.29 7.35 7.05
CA ARG A 289 6.55 8.41 6.36
C ARG A 289 7.40 9.01 5.23
N VAL A 290 8.64 9.37 5.53
CA VAL A 290 9.55 9.98 4.56
C VAL A 290 9.94 8.99 3.46
N GLY A 291 10.06 7.71 3.76
CA GLY A 291 10.31 6.65 2.78
C GLY A 291 9.19 6.45 1.72
N ARG A 292 8.15 7.31 1.69
CA ARG A 292 7.16 7.36 0.60
C ARG A 292 7.55 8.31 -0.52
N THR A 293 8.53 9.17 -0.30
CA THR A 293 9.11 10.07 -1.30
C THR A 293 10.57 9.73 -1.57
N ALA A 294 11.18 10.37 -2.54
CA ALA A 294 12.60 10.22 -2.91
C ALA A 294 13.03 8.76 -3.19
N ARG A 295 12.16 7.97 -3.81
CA ARG A 295 12.51 6.62 -4.26
C ARG A 295 13.36 6.69 -5.53
N TRP A 296 14.32 5.77 -5.64
CA TRP A 296 15.25 5.68 -6.76
C TRP A 296 16.11 6.93 -6.90
N GLU A 297 16.02 7.69 -7.95
CA GLU A 297 16.87 8.87 -8.23
C GLU A 297 16.14 10.22 -8.06
N SER A 298 14.91 10.21 -7.50
CA SER A 298 14.11 11.44 -7.32
C SER A 298 14.42 12.14 -6.00
N GLN A 299 14.33 13.48 -5.98
CA GLN A 299 14.35 14.28 -4.76
C GLN A 299 12.94 14.40 -4.21
N GLY A 300 12.79 14.18 -2.91
CA GLY A 300 11.52 14.32 -2.19
C GLY A 300 11.49 15.56 -1.31
N LYS A 301 10.29 15.95 -0.88
CA LYS A 301 10.09 17.06 0.05
C LYS A 301 9.24 16.60 1.23
N ALA A 302 9.67 16.91 2.45
CA ALA A 302 8.89 16.66 3.66
C ALA A 302 8.70 17.96 4.43
N PHE A 303 7.47 18.24 4.82
CA PHE A 303 7.05 19.47 5.47
C PHE A 303 6.51 19.18 6.85
N PHE A 304 7.05 19.81 7.88
CA PHE A 304 6.52 19.80 9.23
C PHE A 304 5.70 21.07 9.46
N ILE A 305 4.39 20.95 9.70
CA ILE A 305 3.58 22.08 10.13
C ILE A 305 3.68 22.19 11.64
N ILE A 306 4.34 23.24 12.12
CA ILE A 306 4.68 23.45 13.52
C ILE A 306 3.80 24.53 14.13
N GLY A 307 3.02 24.17 15.15
CA GLY A 307 2.22 25.10 15.95
C GLY A 307 3.07 25.87 16.97
N PRO A 308 2.47 26.84 17.70
CA PRO A 308 3.22 27.75 18.58
C PRO A 308 3.98 27.08 19.74
N THR A 309 3.61 25.86 20.11
CA THR A 309 4.22 25.09 21.24
C THR A 309 4.88 23.79 20.78
N GLU A 310 4.92 23.56 19.48
CA GLU A 310 5.53 22.35 18.91
C GLU A 310 6.97 22.66 18.43
N HIS A 311 7.76 21.62 18.32
CA HIS A 311 9.10 21.66 17.72
C HIS A 311 9.35 20.38 16.94
N ILE A 312 10.25 20.44 15.96
CA ILE A 312 10.69 19.25 15.23
C ILE A 312 11.53 18.41 16.19
N PRO A 313 11.28 17.09 16.30
CA PRO A 313 12.00 16.22 17.21
C PRO A 313 13.50 16.08 16.87
N ASP A 314 14.32 15.84 17.88
CA ASP A 314 15.78 15.69 17.74
C ASP A 314 16.21 14.47 16.90
N TYR A 315 15.34 13.47 16.74
CA TYR A 315 15.60 12.32 15.87
C TYR A 315 15.51 12.66 14.37
N VAL A 316 15.10 13.86 14.00
CA VAL A 316 15.15 14.33 12.62
C VAL A 316 16.53 14.92 12.36
N ASP A 317 17.49 14.04 12.06
CA ASP A 317 18.88 14.40 11.77
C ASP A 317 19.00 14.83 10.29
N ALA A 318 18.61 16.08 10.01
CA ALA A 318 18.67 16.67 8.68
C ALA A 318 18.75 18.20 8.75
N GLU A 319 19.24 18.84 7.70
CA GLU A 319 19.18 20.29 7.57
C GLU A 319 17.72 20.73 7.35
N ILE A 320 17.18 21.50 8.29
CA ILE A 320 15.79 21.97 8.27
C ILE A 320 15.75 23.39 7.73
N GLN A 321 15.02 23.59 6.63
CA GLN A 321 14.82 24.90 6.02
C GLN A 321 13.43 25.44 6.38
N THR A 322 13.32 26.74 6.68
CA THR A 322 12.02 27.37 6.86
C THR A 322 11.35 27.58 5.49
N TYR A 323 10.13 27.08 5.35
CA TYR A 323 9.33 27.27 4.14
C TYR A 323 8.27 28.33 4.36
N GLU A 324 8.42 29.46 3.66
CA GLU A 324 7.43 30.52 3.61
C GLU A 324 6.38 30.18 2.55
N ILE A 325 5.12 29.98 2.98
CA ILE A 325 4.04 29.65 2.04
C ILE A 325 3.80 30.86 1.12
N PRO A 326 3.92 30.72 -0.20
CA PRO A 326 3.63 31.81 -1.12
C PRO A 326 2.18 32.29 -0.97
N GLN A 327 1.96 33.58 -0.91
CA GLN A 327 0.61 34.14 -0.95
C GLN A 327 -0.01 33.83 -2.31
N THR A 328 -0.97 32.94 -2.35
CA THR A 328 -1.67 32.55 -3.57
C THR A 328 -3.16 32.75 -3.38
N HIS A 329 -3.84 33.32 -4.41
CA HIS A 329 -5.30 33.36 -4.50
C HIS A 329 -5.83 32.21 -5.34
N SER A 330 -5.03 31.10 -5.48
CA SER A 330 -5.39 29.97 -6.31
C SER A 330 -6.51 29.14 -5.67
N VAL A 331 -7.32 28.55 -6.52
CA VAL A 331 -8.28 27.51 -6.11
C VAL A 331 -7.59 26.16 -6.11
N PRO A 332 -8.08 25.17 -5.33
CA PRO A 332 -7.51 23.82 -5.33
C PRO A 332 -7.41 23.24 -6.74
N ALA A 333 -6.24 22.73 -7.08
CA ALA A 333 -6.01 22.10 -8.37
C ALA A 333 -6.85 20.81 -8.51
N LYS A 334 -7.41 20.61 -9.70
CA LYS A 334 -8.14 19.39 -9.99
C LYS A 334 -7.17 18.34 -10.54
N PRO A 335 -7.27 17.08 -10.09
CA PRO A 335 -6.47 15.98 -10.62
C PRO A 335 -6.65 15.83 -12.14
N ARG A 336 -5.59 15.44 -12.83
CA ARG A 336 -5.60 15.25 -14.30
C ARG A 336 -6.45 14.07 -14.73
N MET A 337 -6.58 13.05 -13.85
CA MET A 337 -7.34 11.86 -14.12
C MET A 337 -8.65 11.84 -13.33
N ALA A 338 -9.57 10.98 -13.75
CA ALA A 338 -10.79 10.63 -13.02
C ALA A 338 -10.98 9.12 -13.09
N THR A 339 -11.46 8.49 -12.00
CA THR A 339 -11.74 7.07 -11.98
C THR A 339 -13.14 6.79 -12.48
N ILE A 340 -13.28 5.88 -13.43
CA ILE A 340 -14.57 5.30 -13.84
C ILE A 340 -14.66 3.84 -13.39
N TYR A 341 -15.86 3.46 -12.99
CA TYR A 341 -16.27 2.09 -12.72
C TYR A 341 -16.87 1.49 -13.98
N ILE A 342 -16.48 0.26 -14.31
CA ILE A 342 -17.08 -0.56 -15.37
C ILE A 342 -17.63 -1.82 -14.73
N GLY A 343 -18.96 -2.05 -14.80
CA GLY A 343 -19.65 -3.14 -14.10
C GLY A 343 -19.39 -4.55 -14.69
N LYS A 344 -18.20 -4.79 -15.26
CA LYS A 344 -17.74 -6.07 -15.81
C LYS A 344 -16.28 -6.33 -15.47
N GLY A 345 -15.97 -7.62 -15.18
CA GLY A 345 -14.64 -8.01 -14.71
C GLY A 345 -14.16 -9.36 -15.23
N LYS A 346 -13.23 -9.98 -14.51
CA LYS A 346 -12.60 -11.26 -14.90
C LYS A 346 -13.63 -12.39 -15.08
N LYS A 347 -14.70 -12.43 -14.25
CA LYS A 347 -15.77 -13.43 -14.37
C LYS A 347 -16.59 -13.30 -15.67
N ASP A 348 -16.64 -12.09 -16.22
CA ASP A 348 -17.25 -11.82 -17.54
C ASP A 348 -16.21 -11.99 -18.67
N LYS A 349 -15.02 -12.52 -18.38
CA LYS A 349 -13.90 -12.69 -19.32
C LYS A 349 -13.41 -11.37 -19.93
N VAL A 350 -13.55 -10.26 -19.19
CA VAL A 350 -13.07 -8.94 -19.59
C VAL A 350 -11.62 -8.80 -19.18
N SER A 351 -10.75 -8.44 -20.11
CA SER A 351 -9.33 -8.16 -19.93
C SER A 351 -9.04 -6.65 -19.99
N LYS A 352 -7.83 -6.25 -19.59
CA LYS A 352 -7.37 -4.86 -19.76
C LYS A 352 -7.44 -4.41 -21.23
N GLY A 353 -7.04 -5.28 -22.17
CA GLY A 353 -7.10 -4.99 -23.61
C GLY A 353 -8.52 -4.75 -24.12
N ASP A 354 -9.51 -5.52 -23.63
CA ASP A 354 -10.93 -5.31 -23.98
C ASP A 354 -11.43 -3.94 -23.50
N ILE A 355 -11.00 -3.51 -22.30
CA ILE A 355 -11.35 -2.21 -21.74
C ILE A 355 -10.73 -1.07 -22.55
N VAL A 356 -9.43 -1.17 -22.89
CA VAL A 356 -8.76 -0.18 -23.75
C VAL A 356 -9.49 -0.09 -25.10
N GLY A 357 -9.73 -1.23 -25.74
CA GLY A 357 -10.45 -1.28 -27.02
C GLY A 357 -11.86 -0.66 -26.94
N TYR A 358 -12.58 -0.92 -25.85
CA TYR A 358 -13.91 -0.35 -25.59
C TYR A 358 -13.85 1.18 -25.42
N LEU A 359 -12.93 1.68 -24.61
CA LEU A 359 -12.77 3.11 -24.36
C LEU A 359 -12.26 3.86 -25.60
N CYS A 360 -11.36 3.27 -26.37
CA CYS A 360 -10.89 3.89 -27.61
C CYS A 360 -11.97 3.90 -28.69
N LYS A 361 -12.71 2.81 -28.90
CA LYS A 361 -13.70 2.70 -29.98
C LYS A 361 -15.02 3.39 -29.63
N ILE A 362 -15.55 3.17 -28.43
CA ILE A 362 -16.85 3.68 -28.01
C ILE A 362 -16.67 5.04 -27.28
N GLY A 363 -15.77 5.10 -26.33
CA GLY A 363 -15.48 6.31 -25.55
C GLY A 363 -14.72 7.40 -26.32
N GLN A 364 -14.18 7.06 -27.52
CA GLN A 364 -13.39 7.95 -28.38
C GLN A 364 -12.18 8.56 -27.66
N LEU A 365 -11.51 7.74 -26.84
CA LEU A 365 -10.26 8.11 -26.17
C LEU A 365 -9.05 7.69 -26.99
N ASN A 366 -7.99 8.49 -26.88
CA ASN A 366 -6.65 8.06 -27.26
C ASN A 366 -6.06 7.20 -26.12
N SER A 367 -5.12 6.32 -26.45
CA SER A 367 -4.45 5.48 -25.45
C SER A 367 -3.75 6.28 -24.35
N SER A 368 -3.22 7.46 -24.66
CA SER A 368 -2.62 8.40 -23.71
C SER A 368 -3.61 9.05 -22.73
N GLU A 369 -4.90 8.99 -23.02
CA GLU A 369 -5.97 9.50 -22.17
C GLU A 369 -6.52 8.42 -21.21
N ILE A 370 -6.00 7.19 -21.32
CA ILE A 370 -6.33 6.04 -20.48
C ILE A 370 -5.14 5.74 -19.57
N GLY A 371 -5.33 5.84 -18.27
CA GLY A 371 -4.32 5.54 -17.28
C GLY A 371 -4.44 4.12 -16.73
N LYS A 372 -4.17 3.97 -15.43
CA LYS A 372 -4.17 2.67 -14.73
C LYS A 372 -5.52 1.96 -14.86
N ILE A 373 -5.46 0.68 -15.24
CA ILE A 373 -6.63 -0.21 -15.31
C ILE A 373 -6.47 -1.32 -14.29
N ASP A 374 -7.45 -1.51 -13.44
CA ASP A 374 -7.54 -2.61 -12.48
C ASP A 374 -8.81 -3.43 -12.72
N VAL A 375 -8.62 -4.66 -13.19
CA VAL A 375 -9.73 -5.59 -13.48
C VAL A 375 -9.92 -6.52 -12.29
N LYS A 376 -11.01 -6.32 -11.57
CA LYS A 376 -11.47 -7.17 -10.47
C LYS A 376 -12.33 -8.32 -11.00
N ASP A 377 -12.80 -9.17 -10.10
CA ASP A 377 -13.62 -10.33 -10.47
C ASP A 377 -14.92 -9.95 -11.22
N ARG A 378 -15.64 -8.94 -10.74
CA ARG A 378 -16.97 -8.57 -11.24
C ARG A 378 -17.04 -7.18 -11.87
N TYR A 379 -16.01 -6.38 -11.72
CA TYR A 379 -15.95 -5.01 -12.22
C TYR A 379 -14.51 -4.62 -12.55
N ALA A 380 -14.34 -3.46 -13.17
CA ALA A 380 -13.04 -2.86 -13.36
C ALA A 380 -13.08 -1.37 -13.00
N TYR A 381 -11.95 -0.88 -12.50
CA TYR A 381 -11.66 0.55 -12.37
C TYR A 381 -10.69 0.99 -13.44
N VAL A 382 -10.93 2.17 -13.98
CA VAL A 382 -10.09 2.75 -15.03
C VAL A 382 -9.89 4.23 -14.77
N ALA A 383 -8.64 4.68 -14.80
CA ALA A 383 -8.34 6.10 -14.83
C ALA A 383 -8.50 6.61 -16.27
N VAL A 384 -9.25 7.68 -16.43
CA VAL A 384 -9.40 8.38 -17.72
C VAL A 384 -9.07 9.86 -17.54
N SER A 385 -8.63 10.51 -18.61
CA SER A 385 -8.39 11.96 -18.58
C SER A 385 -9.64 12.69 -18.09
N ARG A 386 -9.51 13.51 -17.05
CA ARG A 386 -10.63 14.27 -16.47
C ARG A 386 -11.34 15.15 -17.48
N THR A 387 -10.62 15.73 -18.42
CA THR A 387 -11.20 16.57 -19.49
C THR A 387 -12.13 15.79 -20.40
N LYS A 388 -11.94 14.45 -20.49
CA LYS A 388 -12.72 13.54 -21.33
C LYS A 388 -13.82 12.79 -20.57
N LEU A 389 -13.88 12.90 -19.26
CA LEU A 389 -14.78 12.13 -18.41
C LEU A 389 -16.25 12.25 -18.86
N LYS A 390 -16.76 13.46 -19.03
CA LYS A 390 -18.16 13.70 -19.46
C LYS A 390 -18.44 13.06 -20.83
N GLN A 391 -17.50 13.16 -21.76
CA GLN A 391 -17.61 12.55 -23.09
C GLN A 391 -17.70 11.02 -22.97
N VAL A 392 -16.80 10.40 -22.21
CA VAL A 392 -16.75 8.94 -22.00
C VAL A 392 -18.05 8.44 -21.40
N LEU A 393 -18.52 9.04 -20.30
CA LEU A 393 -19.76 8.64 -19.64
C LEU A 393 -20.97 8.72 -20.58
N LYS A 394 -21.03 9.78 -21.40
CA LYS A 394 -22.12 9.95 -22.39
C LYS A 394 -22.06 8.89 -23.50
N LEU A 395 -20.90 8.65 -24.07
CA LEU A 395 -20.75 7.73 -25.21
C LEU A 395 -20.85 6.26 -24.82
N THR A 396 -20.44 5.92 -23.59
CA THR A 396 -20.47 4.53 -23.08
C THR A 396 -21.80 4.15 -22.43
N ALA A 397 -22.72 5.11 -22.23
CA ALA A 397 -24.03 4.85 -21.61
C ALA A 397 -24.82 3.80 -22.39
N GLY A 398 -25.18 2.70 -21.72
CA GLY A 398 -25.96 1.60 -22.31
C GLY A 398 -25.24 0.76 -23.35
N GLN A 399 -23.96 1.00 -23.60
CA GLN A 399 -23.14 0.27 -24.57
C GLN A 399 -22.71 -1.11 -24.03
N LYS A 400 -22.19 -1.95 -24.94
CA LYS A 400 -21.75 -3.32 -24.63
C LYS A 400 -20.23 -3.43 -24.71
N ILE A 401 -19.64 -4.10 -23.71
CA ILE A 401 -18.26 -4.58 -23.78
C ILE A 401 -18.30 -6.09 -24.08
N LYS A 402 -17.59 -6.56 -25.10
CA LYS A 402 -17.63 -7.97 -25.54
C LYS A 402 -19.05 -8.52 -25.75
N GLY A 403 -19.97 -7.71 -26.24
CA GLY A 403 -21.35 -8.11 -26.44
C GLY A 403 -22.22 -8.09 -25.16
N ILE A 404 -21.66 -7.82 -24.00
CA ILE A 404 -22.36 -7.80 -22.71
C ILE A 404 -22.65 -6.34 -22.30
N ARG A 405 -23.92 -6.04 -22.04
CA ARG A 405 -24.31 -4.70 -21.55
C ARG A 405 -23.61 -4.39 -20.21
N THR A 406 -23.06 -3.21 -20.10
CA THR A 406 -22.33 -2.78 -18.90
C THR A 406 -22.78 -1.40 -18.44
N VAL A 407 -22.54 -1.13 -17.17
CA VAL A 407 -22.68 0.19 -16.56
C VAL A 407 -21.28 0.84 -16.51
N VAL A 408 -21.21 2.13 -16.84
CA VAL A 408 -20.01 2.95 -16.70
C VAL A 408 -20.37 4.20 -15.92
N GLU A 409 -19.71 4.40 -14.79
CA GLU A 409 -20.01 5.47 -13.83
C GLU A 409 -18.71 6.11 -13.33
N GLU A 410 -18.78 7.39 -12.95
CA GLU A 410 -17.69 8.02 -12.20
C GLU A 410 -17.66 7.47 -10.77
N VAL A 411 -16.46 7.22 -10.24
CA VAL A 411 -16.24 6.85 -8.83
C VAL A 411 -15.94 8.14 -8.08
N LEU A 412 -16.92 8.64 -7.34
CA LEU A 412 -16.84 9.85 -6.52
C LEU A 412 -15.97 9.67 -5.27
#